data_a7e289c1cd9db9705146c3d7d6df5ccc
#
_entry.id   a7e289c1cd9db9705146c3d7d6df5ccc
#
_cell.length_a   1.000
_cell.length_b   1.000
_cell.length_c   1.000
_cell.angle_alpha   90.00
_cell.angle_beta   90.00
_cell.angle_gamma   90.00
#
_symmetry.space_group_name_H-M   'P 1'
#
loop_
_entity.id
_entity.type
_entity.pdbx_description
1 polymer ?
#
loop_
_entity_poly.entity_id
_entity_poly.type
_entity_poly.pdbx_seq_one_letter_code
_entity_poly.pdbx_strand_id
1 'polypeptide(L)'
;ACKREIYYPSELYYKADGEIRDKLIEKLMATTSENEGSRLLGCLAMVGDEKAQGVLYELKKNPRPWRKKLYVDSDVYAEEAGWTFDSKNEYIKLTYDKCFSFELGKTRNENGTFIARKRGEKCPHCGCELVDILVLDGRDERFAFLGLDGIITASCCPNCVTLSEGISNRFTLDGKSEILEYDGTDENYYSDEYLNAMAENRLVISEKERPLFYGAFNNDVNTIGGFANWVQDWEYRECPECGRKMKYLAQIHWDTIEDCAEGTLFIEICPDCKIITMFHQQT
;
A
#
# COMPACT_ATOMS: atom_id res chain seq x y z
N ALA A 1 13.67 18.56 -14.48
CA ALA A 1 13.25 18.93 -13.14
C ALA A 1 14.41 19.58 -12.36
N CYS A 2 15.48 18.89 -12.02
CA CYS A 2 16.58 19.37 -11.17
C CYS A 2 17.20 20.72 -11.63
N LYS A 3 17.47 20.92 -12.94
CA LYS A 3 17.96 22.17 -13.51
C LYS A 3 17.01 23.36 -13.34
N ARG A 4 15.72 23.12 -13.14
CA ARG A 4 14.67 24.13 -12.96
C ARG A 4 14.21 24.23 -11.51
N GLU A 5 14.88 23.52 -10.59
CA GLU A 5 14.56 23.47 -9.16
C GLU A 5 13.09 23.06 -8.87
N ILE A 6 12.58 22.12 -9.68
CA ILE A 6 11.25 21.53 -9.51
C ILE A 6 11.43 20.27 -8.67
N TYR A 7 11.01 20.29 -7.41
CA TYR A 7 11.16 19.19 -6.44
C TYR A 7 9.82 18.57 -6.04
N TYR A 8 8.75 18.94 -6.69
CA TYR A 8 7.42 18.37 -6.52
C TYR A 8 6.73 18.18 -7.88
N PRO A 9 6.12 17.05 -8.14
CA PRO A 9 6.10 15.86 -7.28
C PRO A 9 7.48 15.15 -7.25
N SER A 10 7.79 14.50 -6.12
CA SER A 10 9.08 13.83 -5.87
C SER A 10 9.34 12.65 -6.81
N GLU A 11 8.28 12.01 -7.31
CA GLU A 11 8.27 10.87 -8.25
C GLU A 11 8.96 11.19 -9.58
N LEU A 12 9.11 12.47 -9.93
CA LEU A 12 9.92 12.91 -11.07
C LEU A 12 11.39 12.46 -10.97
N TYR A 13 11.82 12.09 -9.78
CA TYR A 13 13.19 11.65 -9.49
C TYR A 13 13.31 10.14 -9.29
N TYR A 14 12.22 9.38 -9.50
CA TYR A 14 12.23 7.94 -9.33
C TYR A 14 13.32 7.29 -10.19
N LYS A 15 14.25 6.60 -9.51
CA LYS A 15 15.42 5.97 -10.13
C LYS A 15 16.23 6.91 -11.04
N ALA A 16 16.31 8.21 -10.72
CA ALA A 16 17.13 9.16 -11.46
C ALA A 16 18.62 8.75 -11.39
N ASP A 17 19.38 9.19 -12.41
CA ASP A 17 20.79 8.86 -12.53
C ASP A 17 21.66 9.48 -11.44
N GLY A 18 22.93 9.00 -11.35
CA GLY A 18 23.88 9.44 -10.32
C GLY A 18 24.27 10.91 -10.42
N GLU A 19 24.22 11.56 -11.59
CA GLU A 19 24.49 12.99 -11.73
C GLU A 19 23.38 13.82 -11.07
N ILE A 20 22.14 13.43 -11.28
CA ILE A 20 20.98 14.09 -10.65
C ILE A 20 20.99 13.86 -9.14
N ARG A 21 21.21 12.61 -8.70
CA ARG A 21 21.35 12.28 -7.27
C ARG A 21 22.41 13.16 -6.59
N ASP A 22 23.60 13.28 -7.18
CA ASP A 22 24.69 14.01 -6.56
C ASP A 22 24.39 15.51 -6.43
N LYS A 23 23.68 16.09 -7.40
CA LYS A 23 23.15 17.45 -7.31
C LYS A 23 22.09 17.62 -6.23
N LEU A 24 21.21 16.64 -6.03
CA LEU A 24 20.24 16.67 -4.94
C LEU A 24 20.94 16.61 -3.58
N ILE A 25 21.96 15.76 -3.44
CA ILE A 25 22.76 15.66 -2.21
C ILE A 25 23.49 17.00 -1.92
N GLU A 26 24.14 17.58 -2.92
CA GLU A 26 24.84 18.87 -2.76
C GLU A 26 23.88 19.96 -2.25
N LYS A 27 22.70 20.07 -2.88
CA LYS A 27 21.68 21.03 -2.46
C LYS A 27 21.13 20.75 -1.06
N LEU A 28 20.85 19.48 -0.76
CA LEU A 28 20.35 19.06 0.56
C LEU A 28 21.35 19.39 1.67
N MET A 29 22.65 19.24 1.40
CA MET A 29 23.70 19.59 2.35
C MET A 29 23.94 21.10 2.48
N ALA A 30 23.61 21.87 1.45
CA ALA A 30 23.80 23.35 1.44
C ALA A 30 22.59 24.09 2.01
N THR A 31 21.38 23.56 1.87
CA THR A 31 20.15 24.27 2.29
C THR A 31 20.10 24.52 3.80
N THR A 32 19.50 25.64 4.17
CA THR A 32 19.12 25.98 5.54
C THR A 32 17.61 26.08 5.71
N SER A 33 16.87 25.89 4.61
CA SER A 33 15.41 25.94 4.57
C SER A 33 14.82 24.57 4.86
N GLU A 34 13.90 24.52 5.82
CA GLU A 34 13.12 23.35 6.15
C GLU A 34 12.28 22.86 4.95
N ASN A 35 11.54 23.76 4.30
CA ASN A 35 10.68 23.45 3.17
C ASN A 35 11.47 22.91 1.95
N GLU A 36 12.65 23.46 1.70
CA GLU A 36 13.52 22.95 0.64
C GLU A 36 14.12 21.61 1.05
N GLY A 37 14.55 21.50 2.32
CA GLY A 37 15.12 20.26 2.86
C GLY A 37 14.14 19.09 2.77
N SER A 38 12.88 19.25 3.17
CA SER A 38 11.87 18.20 3.09
C SER A 38 11.61 17.75 1.65
N ARG A 39 11.49 18.69 0.70
CA ARG A 39 11.30 18.36 -0.73
C ARG A 39 12.52 17.63 -1.32
N LEU A 40 13.73 18.04 -0.95
CA LEU A 40 14.94 17.36 -1.41
C LEU A 40 15.09 15.97 -0.80
N LEU A 41 14.65 15.76 0.46
CA LEU A 41 14.59 14.42 1.08
C LEU A 41 13.65 13.48 0.28
N GLY A 42 12.43 13.92 -0.06
CA GLY A 42 11.52 13.15 -0.88
C GLY A 42 12.11 12.82 -2.25
N CYS A 43 12.71 13.80 -2.95
CA CYS A 43 13.37 13.56 -4.23
C CYS A 43 14.53 12.56 -4.11
N LEU A 44 15.36 12.65 -3.06
CA LEU A 44 16.47 11.74 -2.84
C LEU A 44 15.99 10.33 -2.48
N ALA A 45 14.92 10.21 -1.71
CA ALA A 45 14.27 8.94 -1.41
C ALA A 45 13.76 8.25 -2.69
N MET A 46 13.18 9.01 -3.63
CA MET A 46 12.72 8.49 -4.93
C MET A 46 13.88 8.04 -5.83
N VAL A 47 15.06 8.64 -5.72
CA VAL A 47 16.26 8.08 -6.39
C VAL A 47 16.56 6.69 -5.86
N GLY A 48 16.60 6.51 -4.56
CA GLY A 48 16.62 5.24 -3.84
C GLY A 48 17.81 4.31 -4.13
N ASP A 49 18.88 4.80 -4.76
CA ASP A 49 20.09 4.02 -4.96
C ASP A 49 20.93 3.93 -3.66
N GLU A 50 21.91 3.06 -3.62
CA GLU A 50 22.74 2.79 -2.43
C GLU A 50 23.33 4.06 -1.81
N LYS A 51 23.77 5.03 -2.63
CA LYS A 51 24.31 6.29 -2.14
C LYS A 51 23.24 7.18 -1.54
N ALA A 52 22.06 7.26 -2.16
CA ALA A 52 20.91 7.99 -1.62
C ALA A 52 20.45 7.38 -0.29
N GLN A 53 20.35 6.07 -0.20
CA GLN A 53 20.05 5.33 1.04
C GLN A 53 21.07 5.69 2.14
N GLY A 54 22.36 5.64 1.84
CA GLY A 54 23.44 6.01 2.78
C GLY A 54 23.31 7.44 3.30
N VAL A 55 22.94 8.39 2.44
CA VAL A 55 22.75 9.81 2.86
C VAL A 55 21.54 9.95 3.79
N LEU A 56 20.39 9.32 3.47
CA LEU A 56 19.21 9.35 4.33
C LEU A 56 19.51 8.73 5.71
N TYR A 57 20.23 7.63 5.73
CA TYR A 57 20.67 6.98 6.97
C TYR A 57 21.60 7.86 7.81
N GLU A 58 22.58 8.52 7.18
CA GLU A 58 23.46 9.45 7.88
C GLU A 58 22.72 10.68 8.41
N LEU A 59 21.74 11.19 7.70
CA LEU A 59 20.91 12.31 8.16
C LEU A 59 20.00 11.94 9.34
N LYS A 60 19.60 10.68 9.47
CA LYS A 60 18.92 10.16 10.66
C LYS A 60 19.84 10.25 11.89
N LYS A 61 21.12 9.87 11.76
CA LYS A 61 22.09 9.89 12.85
C LYS A 61 22.62 11.31 13.15
N ASN A 62 22.87 12.09 12.10
CA ASN A 62 23.48 13.40 12.14
C ASN A 62 22.55 14.42 11.47
N PRO A 63 21.42 14.78 12.10
CA PRO A 63 20.40 15.61 11.49
C PRO A 63 20.91 17.04 11.28
N ARG A 64 20.53 17.63 10.14
CA ARG A 64 20.78 19.04 9.83
C ARG A 64 20.02 19.96 10.80
N PRO A 65 20.48 21.23 11.01
CA PRO A 65 19.83 22.16 11.94
C PRO A 65 18.33 22.40 11.68
N TRP A 66 17.92 22.40 10.41
CA TRP A 66 16.51 22.58 10.03
C TRP A 66 15.65 21.35 10.30
N ARG A 67 16.25 20.16 10.53
CA ARG A 67 15.56 18.89 10.82
C ARG A 67 14.58 19.02 12.00
N LYS A 68 14.93 19.77 13.05
CA LYS A 68 14.09 19.97 14.24
C LYS A 68 12.71 20.56 13.96
N LYS A 69 12.51 21.12 12.78
CA LYS A 69 11.23 21.67 12.33
C LYS A 69 10.46 20.71 11.44
N LEU A 70 11.05 19.60 11.00
CA LEU A 70 10.33 18.58 10.25
C LEU A 70 9.39 17.83 11.16
N TYR A 71 8.23 17.48 10.61
CA TYR A 71 7.21 16.66 11.29
C TYR A 71 7.71 15.24 11.55
N VAL A 72 8.45 14.66 10.60
CA VAL A 72 8.97 13.29 10.64
C VAL A 72 10.49 13.25 10.49
N ASP A 73 11.12 12.14 10.87
CA ASP A 73 12.54 11.91 10.67
C ASP A 73 12.90 11.80 9.18
N SER A 74 14.15 12.10 8.83
CA SER A 74 14.61 12.15 7.44
C SER A 74 14.50 10.79 6.72
N ASP A 75 14.60 9.68 7.44
CA ASP A 75 14.48 8.33 6.88
C ASP A 75 13.02 7.93 6.61
N VAL A 76 12.05 8.56 7.25
CA VAL A 76 10.63 8.31 7.00
C VAL A 76 10.22 8.73 5.57
N TYR A 77 10.92 9.69 4.96
CA TYR A 77 10.73 10.02 3.54
C TYR A 77 11.02 8.85 2.59
N ALA A 78 11.79 7.84 3.05
CA ALA A 78 12.01 6.61 2.31
C ALA A 78 10.72 5.79 2.16
N GLU A 79 9.85 5.79 3.15
CA GLU A 79 8.57 5.06 3.12
C GLU A 79 7.65 5.64 2.04
N GLU A 80 7.59 6.96 1.87
CA GLU A 80 6.89 7.60 0.74
C GLU A 80 7.40 7.08 -0.61
N ALA A 81 8.70 6.84 -0.72
CA ALA A 81 9.33 6.28 -1.91
C ALA A 81 9.23 4.74 -2.01
N GLY A 82 8.47 4.10 -1.13
CA GLY A 82 8.19 2.66 -1.16
C GLY A 82 9.33 1.78 -0.65
N TRP A 83 10.18 2.28 0.24
CA TRP A 83 11.23 1.50 0.88
C TRP A 83 11.55 2.02 2.29
N THR A 84 12.22 1.23 3.11
CA THR A 84 12.64 1.62 4.47
C THR A 84 13.90 0.86 4.87
N PHE A 85 14.35 1.07 6.12
CA PHE A 85 15.39 0.27 6.76
C PHE A 85 14.78 -0.65 7.82
N ASP A 86 15.27 -1.87 7.91
CA ASP A 86 14.91 -2.77 9.01
C ASP A 86 15.64 -2.42 10.32
N SER A 87 15.41 -3.21 11.36
CA SER A 87 16.08 -3.05 12.66
C SER A 87 17.61 -3.24 12.63
N LYS A 88 18.13 -3.85 11.55
CA LYS A 88 19.58 -4.02 11.30
C LYS A 88 20.13 -2.95 10.37
N ASN A 89 19.29 -1.98 9.96
CA ASN A 89 19.57 -0.95 8.98
C ASN A 89 19.85 -1.49 7.56
N GLU A 90 19.24 -2.62 7.22
CA GLU A 90 19.24 -3.17 5.88
C GLU A 90 18.04 -2.62 5.09
N TYR A 91 18.25 -2.36 3.80
CA TYR A 91 17.20 -1.88 2.90
C TYR A 91 16.07 -2.90 2.77
N ILE A 92 14.83 -2.42 2.94
CA ILE A 92 13.61 -3.18 2.69
C ILE A 92 12.77 -2.44 1.65
N LYS A 93 12.38 -3.13 0.59
CA LYS A 93 11.43 -2.62 -0.38
C LYS A 93 10.00 -2.88 0.08
N LEU A 94 9.19 -1.82 0.11
CA LEU A 94 7.80 -1.84 0.59
C LEU A 94 6.77 -1.91 -0.54
N THR A 95 7.20 -1.78 -1.80
CA THR A 95 6.34 -1.83 -3.00
C THR A 95 6.77 -2.92 -3.95
N TYR A 96 5.98 -3.16 -4.98
CA TYR A 96 6.29 -4.07 -6.08
C TYR A 96 6.63 -3.29 -7.35
N ASP A 97 7.47 -3.87 -8.24
CA ASP A 97 7.93 -3.23 -9.48
C ASP A 97 6.92 -3.33 -10.63
N LYS A 98 5.76 -3.92 -10.40
CA LYS A 98 4.69 -4.05 -11.39
C LYS A 98 3.38 -3.54 -10.80
N CYS A 99 2.52 -3.04 -11.67
CA CYS A 99 1.19 -2.55 -11.33
C CYS A 99 0.16 -3.08 -12.32
N PHE A 100 -0.96 -3.58 -11.81
CA PHE A 100 -2.14 -3.95 -12.58
C PHE A 100 -3.36 -3.25 -11.97
N SER A 101 -4.37 -2.94 -12.80
CA SER A 101 -5.62 -2.36 -12.33
C SER A 101 -6.75 -3.36 -12.38
N PHE A 102 -7.75 -3.19 -11.53
CA PHE A 102 -9.06 -3.78 -11.77
C PHE A 102 -9.90 -2.85 -12.64
N GLU A 103 -10.61 -3.42 -13.60
CA GLU A 103 -11.43 -2.73 -14.56
C GLU A 103 -12.82 -3.37 -14.61
N LEU A 104 -13.82 -2.60 -15.01
CA LEU A 104 -15.18 -3.12 -15.14
C LEU A 104 -15.26 -4.12 -16.29
N GLY A 105 -15.48 -5.39 -15.98
CA GLY A 105 -15.68 -6.46 -16.94
C GLY A 105 -17.12 -6.57 -17.42
N LYS A 106 -17.34 -7.42 -18.44
CA LYS A 106 -18.69 -7.74 -18.95
C LYS A 106 -19.48 -8.61 -17.99
N THR A 107 -18.79 -9.54 -17.33
CA THR A 107 -19.34 -10.49 -16.36
C THR A 107 -18.48 -10.49 -15.13
N ARG A 108 -19.03 -10.92 -14.00
CA ARG A 108 -18.26 -11.20 -12.78
C ARG A 108 -17.20 -12.28 -13.06
N ASN A 109 -16.02 -12.09 -12.50
CA ASN A 109 -15.03 -13.15 -12.47
C ASN A 109 -15.32 -14.08 -11.30
N GLU A 110 -15.61 -15.35 -11.57
CA GLU A 110 -15.93 -16.34 -10.53
C GLU A 110 -14.75 -17.25 -10.18
N ASN A 111 -13.70 -17.23 -11.01
CA ASN A 111 -12.52 -18.05 -10.85
C ASN A 111 -11.24 -17.23 -10.95
N GLY A 112 -10.27 -17.51 -10.09
CA GLY A 112 -8.96 -16.88 -10.10
C GLY A 112 -8.92 -15.60 -9.26
N THR A 113 -8.55 -14.46 -9.88
CA THR A 113 -8.37 -13.18 -9.19
C THR A 113 -9.63 -12.34 -9.24
N PHE A 114 -10.18 -11.96 -8.07
CA PHE A 114 -11.40 -11.16 -7.97
C PHE A 114 -11.49 -10.36 -6.66
N ILE A 115 -12.38 -9.38 -6.63
CA ILE A 115 -12.72 -8.57 -5.46
C ILE A 115 -14.07 -9.04 -4.90
N ALA A 116 -14.15 -9.12 -3.59
CA ALA A 116 -15.28 -9.44 -2.74
C ALA A 116 -15.97 -10.80 -3.02
N ARG A 117 -15.95 -11.63 -2.01
CA ARG A 117 -16.70 -12.89 -1.95
C ARG A 117 -17.22 -13.09 -0.54
N LYS A 118 -18.53 -13.35 -0.40
CA LYS A 118 -19.15 -13.66 0.89
C LYS A 118 -18.62 -15.01 1.42
N ARG A 119 -18.36 -15.06 2.72
CA ARG A 119 -17.83 -16.27 3.38
C ARG A 119 -18.91 -17.15 4.02
N GLY A 120 -20.08 -16.57 4.32
CA GLY A 120 -21.13 -17.24 5.10
C GLY A 120 -20.88 -17.24 6.61
N GLU A 121 -19.72 -16.79 7.05
CA GLU A 121 -19.34 -16.61 8.46
C GLU A 121 -19.71 -15.22 8.93
N LYS A 122 -19.99 -15.05 10.23
CA LYS A 122 -20.36 -13.76 10.82
C LYS A 122 -19.21 -13.19 11.65
N CYS A 123 -19.06 -11.87 11.59
CA CYS A 123 -18.13 -11.14 12.46
C CYS A 123 -18.51 -11.34 13.93
N PRO A 124 -17.57 -11.70 14.81
CA PRO A 124 -17.85 -11.91 16.23
C PRO A 124 -18.19 -10.60 16.98
N HIS A 125 -17.86 -9.44 16.43
CA HIS A 125 -18.13 -8.14 17.02
C HIS A 125 -19.49 -7.61 16.57
N CYS A 126 -19.68 -7.27 15.29
CA CYS A 126 -20.87 -6.59 14.80
C CYS A 126 -21.91 -7.52 14.14
N GLY A 127 -21.62 -8.81 13.98
CA GLY A 127 -22.52 -9.76 13.30
C GLY A 127 -22.64 -9.59 11.78
N CYS A 128 -21.93 -8.65 11.16
CA CYS A 128 -21.82 -8.50 9.72
C CYS A 128 -21.25 -9.78 9.09
N GLU A 129 -21.67 -10.16 7.88
CA GLU A 129 -21.07 -11.30 7.17
C GLU A 129 -19.64 -10.95 6.74
N LEU A 130 -18.70 -11.85 7.00
CA LEU A 130 -17.31 -11.72 6.59
C LEU A 130 -17.16 -11.88 5.07
N VAL A 131 -16.17 -11.20 4.51
CA VAL A 131 -15.87 -11.27 3.09
C VAL A 131 -14.40 -11.58 2.84
N ASP A 132 -14.11 -12.30 1.76
CA ASP A 132 -12.80 -12.32 1.13
C ASP A 132 -12.75 -11.10 0.20
N ILE A 133 -12.18 -10.01 0.70
CA ILE A 133 -12.21 -8.72 -0.03
C ILE A 133 -11.33 -8.75 -1.27
N LEU A 134 -10.24 -9.50 -1.25
CA LEU A 134 -9.36 -9.70 -2.39
C LEU A 134 -8.92 -11.18 -2.44
N VAL A 135 -9.08 -11.80 -3.60
CA VAL A 135 -8.52 -13.11 -3.90
C VAL A 135 -7.61 -12.99 -5.11
N LEU A 136 -6.37 -13.43 -4.98
CA LEU A 136 -5.35 -13.42 -6.03
C LEU A 136 -4.89 -14.84 -6.33
N ASP A 137 -4.87 -15.21 -7.61
CA ASP A 137 -4.18 -16.43 -8.03
C ASP A 137 -2.72 -16.09 -8.39
N GLY A 138 -1.80 -16.32 -7.46
CA GLY A 138 -0.37 -16.07 -7.64
C GLY A 138 0.30 -16.92 -8.73
N ARG A 139 -0.40 -17.93 -9.28
CA ARG A 139 0.05 -18.73 -10.44
C ARG A 139 -0.22 -18.02 -11.77
N ASP A 140 -1.03 -16.98 -11.78
CA ASP A 140 -1.20 -16.11 -12.94
C ASP A 140 0.13 -15.38 -13.23
N GLU A 141 0.62 -15.48 -14.45
CA GLU A 141 1.90 -14.88 -14.86
C GLU A 141 1.98 -13.38 -14.59
N ARG A 142 0.84 -12.69 -14.58
CA ARG A 142 0.75 -11.26 -14.23
C ARG A 142 1.21 -11.00 -12.80
N PHE A 143 1.06 -11.96 -11.90
CA PHE A 143 1.40 -11.85 -10.47
C PHE A 143 2.69 -12.58 -10.07
N ALA A 144 3.47 -13.07 -11.02
CA ALA A 144 4.76 -13.71 -10.76
C ALA A 144 5.71 -12.85 -9.89
N PHE A 145 5.55 -11.51 -9.95
CA PHE A 145 6.32 -10.56 -9.15
C PHE A 145 6.06 -10.64 -7.64
N LEU A 146 4.93 -11.24 -7.22
CA LEU A 146 4.63 -11.48 -5.81
C LEU A 146 5.49 -12.58 -5.20
N GLY A 147 6.01 -13.50 -6.03
CA GLY A 147 6.81 -14.64 -5.59
C GLY A 147 6.03 -15.68 -4.78
N LEU A 148 4.70 -15.75 -4.96
CA LEU A 148 3.79 -16.65 -4.26
C LEU A 148 3.07 -17.55 -5.26
N ASP A 149 3.27 -18.87 -5.15
CA ASP A 149 2.67 -19.88 -6.03
C ASP A 149 1.44 -20.51 -5.36
N GLY A 150 0.28 -19.92 -5.59
CA GLY A 150 -1.00 -20.36 -5.02
C GLY A 150 -2.02 -19.25 -4.88
N ILE A 151 -3.13 -19.57 -4.21
CA ILE A 151 -4.22 -18.61 -3.98
C ILE A 151 -3.94 -17.83 -2.71
N ILE A 152 -3.94 -16.49 -2.82
CA ILE A 152 -3.76 -15.54 -1.73
C ILE A 152 -5.12 -14.93 -1.44
N THR A 153 -5.54 -14.96 -0.18
CA THR A 153 -6.87 -14.47 0.22
C THR A 153 -6.76 -13.44 1.34
N ALA A 154 -7.24 -12.23 1.09
CA ALA A 154 -7.41 -11.16 2.07
C ALA A 154 -8.86 -11.17 2.56
N SER A 155 -9.07 -11.44 3.85
CA SER A 155 -10.40 -11.59 4.45
C SER A 155 -10.61 -10.62 5.59
N CYS A 156 -11.76 -9.96 5.64
CA CYS A 156 -12.10 -9.03 6.71
C CYS A 156 -13.62 -8.98 6.99
N CYS A 157 -13.98 -8.29 8.06
CA CYS A 157 -15.31 -7.75 8.24
C CYS A 157 -15.37 -6.40 7.50
N PRO A 158 -16.21 -6.21 6.49
CA PRO A 158 -16.26 -4.96 5.72
C PRO A 158 -16.73 -3.77 6.58
N ASN A 159 -17.55 -4.02 7.59
CA ASN A 159 -18.00 -3.00 8.53
C ASN A 159 -16.89 -2.60 9.52
N CYS A 160 -16.20 -3.57 10.14
CA CYS A 160 -15.20 -3.25 11.14
C CYS A 160 -13.91 -2.67 10.53
N VAL A 161 -13.54 -3.06 9.31
CA VAL A 161 -12.29 -2.59 8.69
C VAL A 161 -12.28 -1.08 8.42
N THR A 162 -13.44 -0.47 8.26
CA THR A 162 -13.59 0.98 8.07
C THR A 162 -13.57 1.77 9.39
N LEU A 163 -13.72 1.10 10.53
CA LEU A 163 -13.88 1.70 11.85
C LEU A 163 -12.76 1.32 12.83
N SER A 164 -11.88 0.39 12.44
CA SER A 164 -10.76 -0.09 13.27
C SER A 164 -9.42 0.38 12.72
N GLU A 165 -8.37 0.22 13.55
CA GLU A 165 -6.99 0.47 13.13
C GLU A 165 -6.51 -0.47 12.01
N GLY A 166 -7.26 -1.53 11.73
CA GLY A 166 -7.00 -2.50 10.67
C GLY A 166 -7.32 -3.93 11.10
N ILE A 167 -7.50 -4.79 10.11
CA ILE A 167 -7.78 -6.21 10.30
C ILE A 167 -6.70 -7.02 9.61
N SER A 168 -6.11 -7.96 10.35
CA SER A 168 -5.14 -8.90 9.80
C SER A 168 -5.73 -10.29 9.61
N ASN A 169 -5.30 -10.99 8.57
CA ASN A 169 -5.58 -12.39 8.40
C ASN A 169 -4.32 -13.19 8.02
N ARG A 170 -4.25 -14.43 8.47
CA ARG A 170 -3.28 -15.41 8.01
C ARG A 170 -3.87 -16.15 6.83
N PHE A 171 -3.12 -16.26 5.72
CA PHE A 171 -3.54 -17.02 4.55
C PHE A 171 -2.67 -18.24 4.32
N THR A 172 -3.21 -19.20 3.60
CA THR A 172 -2.47 -20.34 3.05
C THR A 172 -2.59 -20.35 1.54
N LEU A 173 -1.61 -20.93 0.84
CA LEU A 173 -1.55 -20.89 -0.63
C LEU A 173 -2.60 -21.79 -1.32
N ASP A 174 -3.43 -22.51 -0.56
CA ASP A 174 -4.60 -23.23 -1.03
C ASP A 174 -5.90 -22.39 -1.01
N GLY A 175 -5.78 -21.09 -0.67
CA GLY A 175 -6.88 -20.13 -0.68
C GLY A 175 -7.66 -20.00 0.62
N LYS A 176 -7.24 -20.68 1.69
CA LYS A 176 -7.86 -20.49 3.00
C LYS A 176 -7.27 -19.26 3.69
N SER A 177 -8.09 -18.62 4.51
CA SER A 177 -7.65 -17.51 5.36
C SER A 177 -8.34 -17.58 6.73
N GLU A 178 -7.61 -17.17 7.75
CA GLU A 178 -8.06 -17.07 9.13
C GLU A 178 -7.85 -15.63 9.59
N ILE A 179 -8.95 -14.95 9.94
CA ILE A 179 -8.89 -13.58 10.46
C ILE A 179 -8.34 -13.65 11.90
N LEU A 180 -7.32 -12.84 12.17
CA LEU A 180 -6.70 -12.73 13.49
C LEU A 180 -7.59 -11.86 14.40
N GLU A 181 -7.31 -11.88 15.70
CA GLU A 181 -7.98 -11.02 16.69
C GLU A 181 -7.79 -9.54 16.34
N TYR A 182 -8.85 -8.75 16.41
CA TYR A 182 -8.87 -7.32 16.13
C TYR A 182 -9.91 -6.61 16.98
N ASP A 183 -9.74 -5.31 17.14
CA ASP A 183 -10.71 -4.43 17.80
C ASP A 183 -11.83 -4.09 16.83
N GLY A 184 -13.04 -4.62 17.07
CA GLY A 184 -14.21 -4.39 16.26
C GLY A 184 -15.21 -3.44 16.91
N THR A 185 -16.25 -3.09 16.15
CA THR A 185 -17.41 -2.36 16.68
C THR A 185 -18.58 -3.32 16.91
N ASP A 186 -19.47 -3.03 17.85
CA ASP A 186 -20.71 -3.75 18.08
C ASP A 186 -21.88 -3.24 17.19
N GLU A 187 -21.69 -2.12 16.52
CA GLU A 187 -22.66 -1.56 15.57
C GLU A 187 -22.39 -2.11 14.15
N ASN A 188 -23.45 -2.54 13.48
CA ASN A 188 -23.39 -3.01 12.08
C ASN A 188 -24.14 -2.04 11.16
N TYR A 189 -23.40 -1.39 10.29
CA TYR A 189 -23.95 -0.44 9.29
C TYR A 189 -24.20 -1.10 7.92
N TYR A 190 -23.80 -2.39 7.75
CA TYR A 190 -23.92 -3.12 6.49
C TYR A 190 -25.16 -3.99 6.45
N SER A 191 -26.05 -3.72 5.52
CA SER A 191 -27.18 -4.59 5.23
C SER A 191 -26.77 -5.78 4.34
N ASP A 192 -27.60 -6.83 4.33
CA ASP A 192 -27.41 -7.97 3.41
C ASP A 192 -27.49 -7.52 1.94
N GLU A 193 -28.25 -6.45 1.63
CA GLU A 193 -28.35 -5.86 0.30
C GLU A 193 -27.02 -5.25 -0.15
N TYR A 194 -26.34 -4.47 0.71
CA TYR A 194 -25.01 -3.95 0.44
C TYR A 194 -24.00 -5.06 0.23
N LEU A 195 -23.99 -6.08 1.08
CA LEU A 195 -23.07 -7.20 0.95
C LEU A 195 -23.30 -8.01 -0.33
N ASN A 196 -24.54 -8.11 -0.78
CA ASN A 196 -24.86 -8.76 -2.06
C ASN A 196 -24.35 -7.92 -3.23
N ALA A 197 -24.60 -6.60 -3.22
CA ALA A 197 -24.13 -5.68 -4.26
C ALA A 197 -22.59 -5.69 -4.35
N MET A 198 -21.91 -5.61 -3.21
CA MET A 198 -20.44 -5.75 -3.13
C MET A 198 -19.96 -7.06 -3.74
N ALA A 199 -20.61 -8.17 -3.44
CA ALA A 199 -20.26 -9.49 -3.95
C ALA A 199 -20.59 -9.70 -5.43
N GLU A 200 -21.50 -8.93 -6.01
CA GLU A 200 -21.93 -9.00 -7.41
C GLU A 200 -21.12 -8.06 -8.34
N ASN A 201 -20.09 -7.38 -7.83
CA ASN A 201 -19.25 -6.53 -8.66
C ASN A 201 -18.66 -7.31 -9.86
N ARG A 202 -18.34 -6.56 -10.93
CA ARG A 202 -17.79 -7.11 -12.17
C ARG A 202 -16.35 -6.69 -12.42
N LEU A 203 -15.61 -6.39 -11.36
CA LEU A 203 -14.22 -5.99 -11.49
C LEU A 203 -13.36 -7.18 -11.89
N VAL A 204 -12.56 -7.00 -12.92
CA VAL A 204 -11.61 -7.98 -13.45
C VAL A 204 -10.23 -7.34 -13.57
N ILE A 205 -9.19 -8.14 -13.38
CA ILE A 205 -7.81 -7.65 -13.51
C ILE A 205 -7.47 -7.28 -14.96
N SER A 206 -6.79 -6.16 -15.16
CA SER A 206 -6.35 -5.69 -16.48
C SER A 206 -5.43 -6.71 -17.15
N GLU A 207 -5.56 -6.85 -18.47
CA GLU A 207 -4.68 -7.72 -19.26
C GLU A 207 -3.25 -7.18 -19.34
N LYS A 208 -3.10 -5.86 -19.34
CA LYS A 208 -1.82 -5.15 -19.50
C LYS A 208 -1.37 -4.54 -18.20
N GLU A 209 -0.07 -4.61 -17.98
CA GLU A 209 0.62 -3.87 -16.92
C GLU A 209 0.36 -2.36 -17.05
N ARG A 210 0.11 -1.71 -15.92
CA ARG A 210 -0.03 -0.26 -15.81
C ARG A 210 1.30 0.40 -15.47
N PRO A 211 1.46 1.71 -15.74
CA PRO A 211 2.58 2.46 -15.20
C PRO A 211 2.70 2.29 -13.68
N LEU A 212 3.92 2.24 -13.18
CA LEU A 212 4.19 1.92 -11.77
C LEU A 212 3.47 2.85 -10.78
N PHE A 213 3.32 4.14 -11.12
CA PHE A 213 2.60 5.13 -10.32
C PHE A 213 1.13 5.30 -10.74
N TYR A 214 0.56 4.33 -11.46
CA TYR A 214 -0.83 4.43 -11.91
C TYR A 214 -1.81 4.57 -10.75
N GLY A 215 -1.64 3.80 -9.69
CA GLY A 215 -2.41 3.93 -8.46
C GLY A 215 -2.21 5.29 -7.81
N ALA A 216 -0.96 5.70 -7.60
CA ALA A 216 -0.60 6.91 -6.87
C ALA A 216 -1.16 8.23 -7.48
N PHE A 217 -1.37 8.27 -8.80
CA PHE A 217 -1.86 9.47 -9.49
C PHE A 217 -3.32 9.41 -9.92
N ASN A 218 -4.06 8.40 -9.53
CA ASN A 218 -5.47 8.24 -9.86
C ASN A 218 -6.27 7.91 -8.61
N ASN A 219 -7.22 8.77 -8.25
CA ASN A 219 -7.96 8.68 -7.00
C ASN A 219 -8.93 7.48 -6.94
N ASP A 220 -9.54 7.11 -8.07
CA ASP A 220 -10.68 6.20 -8.12
C ASP A 220 -10.33 4.87 -8.80
N VAL A 221 -9.11 4.36 -8.54
CA VAL A 221 -8.64 3.14 -9.18
C VAL A 221 -8.27 2.06 -8.19
N ASN A 222 -8.66 0.84 -8.51
CA ASN A 222 -8.24 -0.35 -7.80
C ASN A 222 -6.99 -0.91 -8.45
N THR A 223 -5.93 -1.12 -7.67
CA THR A 223 -4.65 -1.61 -8.18
C THR A 223 -4.06 -2.72 -7.34
N ILE A 224 -3.24 -3.55 -7.98
CA ILE A 224 -2.36 -4.54 -7.36
C ILE A 224 -0.93 -4.17 -7.72
N GLY A 225 -0.07 -4.03 -6.71
CA GLY A 225 1.31 -3.59 -6.86
C GLY A 225 1.44 -2.12 -7.23
N GLY A 226 2.66 -1.69 -7.60
CA GLY A 226 2.98 -0.30 -7.83
C GLY A 226 3.00 0.54 -6.55
N PHE A 227 2.61 1.81 -6.67
CA PHE A 227 2.54 2.77 -5.57
C PHE A 227 1.09 3.11 -5.24
N ALA A 228 0.82 3.25 -3.95
CA ALA A 228 -0.49 3.60 -3.43
C ALA A 228 -0.82 5.09 -3.64
N ASN A 229 -2.11 5.40 -3.75
CA ASN A 229 -2.65 6.75 -3.57
C ASN A 229 -3.10 6.92 -2.12
N TRP A 230 -2.18 7.27 -1.25
CA TRP A 230 -2.49 7.49 0.16
C TRP A 230 -3.48 8.65 0.32
N VAL A 231 -4.62 8.38 0.94
CA VAL A 231 -5.67 9.39 1.17
C VAL A 231 -5.25 10.38 2.27
N GLN A 232 -4.47 9.86 3.22
CA GLN A 232 -3.85 10.62 4.30
C GLN A 232 -2.32 10.57 4.13
N ASP A 233 -1.55 10.38 5.20
CA ASP A 233 -0.13 10.14 5.13
C ASP A 233 0.16 8.69 4.68
N TRP A 234 1.35 8.45 4.11
CA TRP A 234 1.79 7.08 3.81
C TRP A 234 1.88 6.26 5.09
N GLU A 235 1.39 5.05 5.03
CA GLU A 235 1.27 4.20 6.19
C GLU A 235 1.59 2.75 5.83
N TYR A 236 2.71 2.23 6.34
CA TYR A 236 3.05 0.83 6.23
C TYR A 236 2.95 0.18 7.61
N ARG A 237 2.06 -0.79 7.73
CA ARG A 237 1.81 -1.53 8.97
C ARG A 237 2.97 -2.46 9.29
N GLU A 238 3.11 -2.79 10.54
CA GLU A 238 4.03 -3.83 10.99
C GLU A 238 3.32 -5.19 11.00
N CYS A 239 4.01 -6.22 10.51
CA CYS A 239 3.50 -7.57 10.56
C CYS A 239 3.32 -8.02 12.02
N PRO A 240 2.12 -8.43 12.45
CA PRO A 240 1.87 -8.83 13.83
C PRO A 240 2.66 -10.06 14.26
N GLU A 241 3.19 -10.84 13.32
CA GLU A 241 4.01 -12.02 13.60
C GLU A 241 5.50 -11.72 13.77
N CYS A 242 6.09 -10.91 12.88
CA CYS A 242 7.55 -10.69 12.86
C CYS A 242 7.97 -9.24 13.12
N GLY A 243 7.05 -8.29 13.27
CA GLY A 243 7.32 -6.88 13.53
C GLY A 243 7.96 -6.11 12.39
N ARG A 244 8.17 -6.73 11.21
CA ARG A 244 8.72 -6.01 10.04
C ARG A 244 7.63 -5.24 9.32
N LYS A 245 7.97 -4.09 8.74
CA LYS A 245 7.07 -3.37 7.84
C LYS A 245 6.59 -4.28 6.71
N MET A 246 5.30 -4.24 6.44
CA MET A 246 4.65 -5.01 5.39
C MET A 246 4.80 -4.33 4.05
N LYS A 247 4.60 -5.10 2.96
CA LYS A 247 4.62 -4.55 1.60
C LYS A 247 3.22 -4.15 1.16
N TYR A 248 3.10 -3.00 0.55
CA TYR A 248 1.88 -2.62 -0.16
C TYR A 248 1.57 -3.64 -1.25
N LEU A 249 0.40 -4.27 -1.16
CA LEU A 249 -0.08 -5.26 -2.11
C LEU A 249 -1.11 -4.66 -3.07
N ALA A 250 -2.12 -3.96 -2.53
CA ALA A 250 -3.25 -3.47 -3.32
C ALA A 250 -3.96 -2.29 -2.65
N GLN A 251 -4.70 -1.54 -3.44
CA GLN A 251 -5.73 -0.61 -2.99
C GLN A 251 -7.05 -0.90 -3.67
N ILE A 252 -8.14 -0.75 -2.91
CA ILE A 252 -9.51 -0.84 -3.38
C ILE A 252 -10.23 0.44 -2.98
N HIS A 253 -10.61 1.24 -3.96
CA HIS A 253 -11.42 2.42 -3.74
C HIS A 253 -12.83 1.96 -3.33
N TRP A 254 -13.31 2.44 -2.18
CA TRP A 254 -14.45 1.80 -1.51
C TRP A 254 -15.76 1.98 -2.28
N ASP A 255 -15.95 3.12 -2.98
CA ASP A 255 -17.12 3.36 -3.80
C ASP A 255 -17.27 2.42 -5.01
N THR A 256 -16.19 1.73 -5.42
CA THR A 256 -16.26 0.76 -6.52
C THR A 256 -16.94 -0.55 -6.14
N ILE A 257 -17.09 -0.80 -4.84
CA ILE A 257 -17.69 -2.02 -4.30
C ILE A 257 -18.88 -1.72 -3.38
N GLU A 258 -19.04 -0.48 -2.94
CA GLU A 258 -20.15 0.01 -2.14
C GLU A 258 -20.58 1.38 -2.64
N ASP A 259 -21.80 1.50 -3.17
CA ASP A 259 -22.32 2.73 -3.76
C ASP A 259 -22.36 3.89 -2.73
N CYS A 260 -21.84 5.05 -3.12
CA CYS A 260 -21.72 6.25 -2.28
C CYS A 260 -20.78 6.11 -1.06
N ALA A 261 -19.92 5.11 -0.99
CA ALA A 261 -18.92 5.01 0.06
C ALA A 261 -17.71 5.90 -0.22
N GLU A 262 -17.01 6.29 0.84
CA GLU A 262 -15.81 7.13 0.75
C GLU A 262 -14.56 6.35 1.17
N GLY A 263 -13.41 6.81 0.70
CA GLY A 263 -12.10 6.33 1.12
C GLY A 263 -11.57 5.14 0.33
N THR A 264 -10.44 4.65 0.79
CA THR A 264 -9.70 3.57 0.13
C THR A 264 -9.26 2.52 1.15
N LEU A 265 -9.51 1.27 0.84
CA LEU A 265 -8.97 0.14 1.56
C LEU A 265 -7.56 -0.16 1.04
N PHE A 266 -6.57 -0.08 1.91
CA PHE A 266 -5.21 -0.50 1.63
C PHE A 266 -5.00 -1.92 2.12
N ILE A 267 -4.29 -2.70 1.34
CA ILE A 267 -4.00 -4.11 1.60
C ILE A 267 -2.49 -4.28 1.55
N GLU A 268 -1.93 -4.76 2.64
CA GLU A 268 -0.50 -5.01 2.77
C GLU A 268 -0.22 -6.47 3.09
N ILE A 269 0.96 -6.94 2.72
CA ILE A 269 1.34 -8.35 2.84
C ILE A 269 2.73 -8.52 3.47
N CYS A 270 2.84 -9.47 4.37
CA CYS A 270 4.10 -10.10 4.78
C CYS A 270 4.19 -11.49 4.13
N PRO A 271 4.92 -11.64 3.01
CA PRO A 271 4.98 -12.92 2.30
C PRO A 271 5.61 -14.04 3.13
N ASP A 272 6.58 -13.71 3.99
CA ASP A 272 7.30 -14.69 4.81
C ASP A 272 6.39 -15.30 5.88
N CYS A 273 5.60 -14.46 6.57
CA CYS A 273 4.67 -14.89 7.61
C CYS A 273 3.31 -15.31 7.06
N LYS A 274 3.02 -15.05 5.77
CA LYS A 274 1.72 -15.25 5.14
C LYS A 274 0.60 -14.51 5.88
N ILE A 275 0.89 -13.26 6.24
CA ILE A 275 -0.05 -12.34 6.87
C ILE A 275 -0.42 -11.25 5.87
N ILE A 276 -1.70 -10.92 5.82
CA ILE A 276 -2.24 -9.75 5.13
C ILE A 276 -2.86 -8.85 6.20
N THR A 277 -2.64 -7.56 6.08
CA THR A 277 -3.30 -6.53 6.89
C THR A 277 -4.05 -5.57 5.98
N MET A 278 -5.28 -5.29 6.32
CA MET A 278 -6.16 -4.36 5.63
C MET A 278 -6.53 -3.24 6.56
N PHE A 279 -6.51 -2.01 6.07
CA PHE A 279 -6.95 -0.82 6.81
C PHE A 279 -7.52 0.21 5.85
N HIS A 280 -8.37 1.07 6.35
CA HIS A 280 -9.11 2.05 5.57
C HIS A 280 -8.62 3.46 5.89
N GLN A 281 -8.42 4.29 4.85
CA GLN A 281 -8.20 5.73 4.99
C GLN A 281 -9.30 6.49 4.26
N GLN A 282 -9.78 7.56 4.88
CA GLN A 282 -10.76 8.49 4.32
C GLN A 282 -10.40 9.93 4.71
N THR A 283 -10.92 10.92 4.00
CA THR A 283 -10.71 12.35 4.28
C THR A 283 -11.64 12.86 5.37
#